data_faa27656760fd8d9a0d0a036875c1b44
#
_entry.id   faa27656760fd8d9a0d0a036875c1b44
#
_cell.length_a   1.000
_cell.length_b   1.000
_cell.length_c   1.000
_cell.angle_alpha   90.00
_cell.angle_beta   90.00
_cell.angle_gamma   90.00
#
_symmetry.space_group_name_H-M   'P 1'
#
loop_
_entity.id
_entity.type
_entity.pdbx_description
1 polymer ?
#
loop_
_entity_poly.entity_id
_entity_poly.type
_entity_poly.pdbx_seq_one_letter_code
_entity_poly.pdbx_strand_id
1 'polypeptide(L)'
;MEGAASLCQTRAHAEILPEHWLLKLLEQGEGDLTVLARRYEWDMDTIWQDMLGFLDSLPRSVRSRPQLSEGVKSLMQDAWLHASLSGEEHIRSIHLLMALVKKPKLLRCDGLWPLLTLAQSQLERLRGLLDAQSDERPEVQQEAELTQGDEVEFVGRPVNADITGELNPALQNALDRFTLDVTARAREGRIDPVYGRDNEIRQMVDILSRRRKNNPILVGEPGVGKTALVEGLALRIHEGNVPDALKPVSVRTLDLGLLQAGAGVKGEFEQRLKNIIDAVQQSPQPVLLFIDEAHTIIGAGNQAGGADAANLLKPALARGELRTIAATTWSEYKQYFERDAALERRFQMVKVDEPDDNTACLMLRGLKSRYAEHHGVHITDEAVKAAVTLSRRYLTGRQLPDKAVDLLDTASARIRMSLDTIPEPLTRMKAQLTALAMEKQALLEDIVVGNTAHGERLTAIGEEEVAIILQLDEREAQYGQELKLTEELLACRADISRQAEMADLQQQLSDIQK
;
A
#
# COMPACT_ATOMS: atom_id res chain seq x y z
N MET A 1 31.74 -19.83 -31.60
CA MET A 1 32.44 -21.06 -31.14
C MET A 1 33.79 -21.27 -31.85
N GLU A 2 33.92 -21.13 -33.17
CA GLU A 2 35.18 -21.26 -33.88
C GLU A 2 36.27 -20.31 -33.38
N GLY A 3 35.94 -19.05 -33.14
CA GLY A 3 36.88 -18.08 -32.57
C GLY A 3 37.36 -18.46 -31.16
N ALA A 4 36.49 -19.03 -30.31
CA ALA A 4 36.89 -19.54 -29.00
C ALA A 4 37.83 -20.76 -29.09
N ALA A 5 37.57 -21.64 -30.04
CA ALA A 5 38.45 -22.77 -30.30
C ALA A 5 39.83 -22.33 -30.82
N SER A 6 39.87 -21.37 -31.74
CA SER A 6 41.09 -20.76 -32.25
C SER A 6 41.89 -20.08 -31.13
N LEU A 7 41.26 -19.32 -30.26
CA LEU A 7 41.90 -18.68 -29.10
C LEU A 7 42.50 -19.71 -28.14
N CYS A 8 41.72 -20.76 -27.82
CA CYS A 8 42.17 -21.85 -26.96
C CYS A 8 43.39 -22.58 -27.55
N GLN A 9 43.40 -22.81 -28.87
CA GLN A 9 44.51 -23.45 -29.58
C GLN A 9 45.74 -22.55 -29.60
N THR A 10 45.59 -21.26 -29.87
CA THR A 10 46.70 -20.28 -29.91
C THR A 10 47.41 -20.17 -28.56
N ARG A 11 46.65 -20.28 -27.46
CA ARG A 11 47.15 -20.23 -26.07
C ARG A 11 47.58 -21.61 -25.54
N ALA A 12 47.45 -22.66 -26.35
CA ALA A 12 47.78 -24.04 -26.02
C ALA A 12 47.02 -24.56 -24.77
N HIS A 13 45.73 -24.22 -24.61
CA HIS A 13 44.89 -24.75 -23.54
C HIS A 13 44.25 -26.08 -23.94
N ALA A 14 44.02 -26.99 -22.98
CA ALA A 14 43.48 -28.33 -23.22
C ALA A 14 41.97 -28.32 -23.48
N GLU A 15 41.24 -27.38 -22.86
CA GLU A 15 39.78 -27.31 -22.86
C GLU A 15 39.31 -25.90 -23.18
N ILE A 16 38.21 -25.81 -23.94
CA ILE A 16 37.51 -24.56 -24.21
C ILE A 16 36.58 -24.28 -23.01
N LEU A 17 36.85 -23.22 -22.24
CA LEU A 17 36.08 -22.76 -21.14
C LEU A 17 35.06 -21.70 -21.58
N PRO A 18 34.01 -21.41 -20.77
CA PRO A 18 33.06 -20.33 -21.04
C PRO A 18 33.73 -18.95 -21.23
N GLU A 19 34.82 -18.69 -20.52
CA GLU A 19 35.59 -17.45 -20.60
C GLU A 19 36.23 -17.25 -22.00
N HIS A 20 36.71 -18.30 -22.66
CA HIS A 20 37.21 -18.19 -24.06
C HIS A 20 36.11 -17.75 -25.01
N TRP A 21 34.89 -18.25 -24.79
CA TRP A 21 33.73 -17.90 -25.63
C TRP A 21 33.27 -16.48 -25.40
N LEU A 22 33.10 -16.07 -24.11
CA LEU A 22 32.71 -14.72 -23.76
C LEU A 22 33.69 -13.67 -24.26
N LEU A 23 35.00 -13.92 -24.13
CA LEU A 23 36.02 -13.01 -24.66
C LEU A 23 35.85 -12.77 -26.16
N LYS A 24 35.57 -13.83 -26.93
CA LYS A 24 35.34 -13.70 -28.37
C LYS A 24 34.03 -13.02 -28.73
N LEU A 25 32.97 -13.16 -27.91
CA LEU A 25 31.74 -12.44 -28.12
C LEU A 25 31.91 -10.94 -27.85
N LEU A 26 32.68 -10.57 -26.83
CA LEU A 26 33.03 -9.18 -26.57
C LEU A 26 33.92 -8.55 -27.63
N GLU A 27 34.81 -9.33 -28.28
CA GLU A 27 35.62 -8.86 -29.42
C GLU A 27 34.79 -8.50 -30.66
N GLN A 28 33.61 -9.09 -30.86
CA GLN A 28 32.77 -8.83 -32.04
C GLN A 28 32.18 -7.42 -32.08
N GLY A 29 32.11 -6.75 -30.93
CA GLY A 29 31.88 -5.30 -30.87
C GLY A 29 30.44 -4.80 -31.02
N GLU A 30 29.51 -5.57 -31.61
CA GLU A 30 28.15 -5.12 -31.95
C GLU A 30 27.03 -6.10 -31.53
N GLY A 31 27.39 -7.11 -30.71
CA GLY A 31 26.43 -8.08 -30.15
C GLY A 31 25.67 -7.61 -28.91
N ASP A 32 24.73 -8.45 -28.45
CA ASP A 32 23.90 -8.17 -27.28
C ASP A 32 24.72 -7.83 -26.04
N LEU A 33 25.86 -8.49 -25.81
CA LEU A 33 26.73 -8.22 -24.67
C LEU A 33 27.34 -6.83 -24.71
N THR A 34 27.70 -6.32 -25.89
CA THR A 34 28.26 -4.97 -26.03
C THR A 34 27.20 -3.89 -25.81
N VAL A 35 25.99 -4.11 -26.30
CA VAL A 35 24.84 -3.20 -26.02
C VAL A 35 24.56 -3.15 -24.52
N LEU A 36 24.59 -4.29 -23.84
CA LEU A 36 24.42 -4.36 -22.39
C LEU A 36 25.56 -3.66 -21.66
N ALA A 37 26.82 -3.87 -22.08
CA ALA A 37 27.97 -3.23 -21.48
C ALA A 37 27.90 -1.70 -21.55
N ARG A 38 27.51 -1.14 -22.69
CA ARG A 38 27.28 0.32 -22.84
C ARG A 38 26.13 0.82 -21.95
N ARG A 39 25.06 0.06 -21.85
CA ARG A 39 23.89 0.46 -21.07
C ARG A 39 24.14 0.50 -19.56
N TYR A 40 24.91 -0.46 -19.08
CA TYR A 40 25.22 -0.60 -17.65
C TYR A 40 26.56 0.02 -17.26
N GLU A 41 27.20 0.74 -18.21
CA GLU A 41 28.48 1.42 -18.00
C GLU A 41 29.56 0.49 -17.42
N TRP A 42 29.62 -0.77 -17.93
CA TRP A 42 30.64 -1.69 -17.48
C TRP A 42 32.02 -1.22 -17.93
N ASP A 43 32.98 -1.29 -17.02
CA ASP A 43 34.40 -1.03 -17.37
C ASP A 43 34.96 -2.19 -18.19
N MET A 44 34.80 -2.06 -19.51
CA MET A 44 35.20 -3.09 -20.47
C MET A 44 36.70 -3.35 -20.47
N ASP A 45 37.50 -2.32 -20.19
CA ASP A 45 38.97 -2.46 -20.17
C ASP A 45 39.42 -3.33 -18.99
N THR A 46 38.83 -3.11 -17.82
CA THR A 46 39.07 -3.93 -16.62
C THR A 46 38.62 -5.37 -16.84
N ILE A 47 37.36 -5.57 -17.34
CA ILE A 47 36.85 -6.93 -17.64
C ILE A 47 37.75 -7.66 -18.61
N TRP A 48 38.22 -6.98 -19.65
CA TRP A 48 39.09 -7.53 -20.66
C TRP A 48 40.45 -7.96 -20.09
N GLN A 49 41.08 -7.08 -19.29
CA GLN A 49 42.36 -7.38 -18.63
C GLN A 49 42.26 -8.56 -17.67
N ASP A 50 41.20 -8.61 -16.86
CA ASP A 50 40.97 -9.70 -15.92
C ASP A 50 40.75 -11.03 -16.63
N MET A 51 39.98 -11.04 -17.72
CA MET A 51 39.79 -12.25 -18.54
C MET A 51 41.09 -12.72 -19.18
N LEU A 52 41.88 -11.82 -19.73
CA LEU A 52 43.20 -12.16 -20.31
C LEU A 52 44.15 -12.71 -19.25
N GLY A 53 44.21 -12.03 -18.07
CA GLY A 53 45.02 -12.48 -16.93
C GLY A 53 44.61 -13.88 -16.44
N PHE A 54 43.29 -14.12 -16.34
CA PHE A 54 42.77 -15.43 -15.98
C PHE A 54 43.17 -16.51 -17.02
N LEU A 55 42.97 -16.24 -18.31
CA LEU A 55 43.35 -17.18 -19.38
C LEU A 55 44.85 -17.44 -19.39
N ASP A 56 45.70 -16.44 -19.13
CA ASP A 56 47.14 -16.62 -19.05
C ASP A 56 47.61 -17.48 -17.85
N SER A 57 46.80 -17.54 -16.79
CA SER A 57 47.04 -18.36 -15.60
C SER A 57 46.72 -19.85 -15.81
N LEU A 58 46.00 -20.20 -16.88
CA LEU A 58 45.59 -21.58 -17.14
C LEU A 58 46.78 -22.47 -17.57
N PRO A 59 46.78 -23.74 -17.16
CA PRO A 59 47.87 -24.67 -17.53
C PRO A 59 47.90 -24.93 -19.04
N ARG A 60 49.06 -24.82 -19.63
CA ARG A 60 49.30 -25.10 -21.05
C ARG A 60 49.43 -26.61 -21.28
N SER A 61 48.81 -27.11 -22.34
CA SER A 61 48.79 -28.52 -22.70
C SER A 61 49.16 -28.72 -24.17
N VAL A 62 49.93 -29.75 -24.45
CA VAL A 62 50.42 -30.07 -25.81
C VAL A 62 49.38 -30.85 -26.64
N ARG A 63 48.10 -30.73 -26.40
CA ARG A 63 47.06 -31.41 -27.20
C ARG A 63 46.79 -30.66 -28.50
N SER A 64 46.78 -31.40 -29.60
CA SER A 64 46.58 -30.84 -30.95
C SER A 64 45.15 -30.34 -31.25
N ARG A 65 44.15 -30.71 -30.46
CA ARG A 65 42.76 -30.23 -30.59
C ARG A 65 42.14 -29.99 -29.22
N PRO A 66 41.71 -28.76 -28.91
CA PRO A 66 41.05 -28.46 -27.67
C PRO A 66 39.68 -29.14 -27.62
N GLN A 67 39.28 -29.64 -26.42
CA GLN A 67 37.98 -30.24 -26.18
C GLN A 67 37.03 -29.23 -25.53
N LEU A 68 35.72 -29.37 -25.76
CA LEU A 68 34.73 -28.57 -25.07
C LEU A 68 34.64 -29.02 -23.60
N SER A 69 34.79 -28.08 -22.66
CA SER A 69 34.57 -28.37 -21.24
C SER A 69 33.11 -28.75 -20.98
N GLU A 70 32.86 -29.53 -19.93
CA GLU A 70 31.48 -29.85 -19.50
C GLU A 70 30.67 -28.60 -19.17
N GLY A 71 31.34 -27.54 -18.68
CA GLY A 71 30.70 -26.24 -18.43
C GLY A 71 30.15 -25.60 -19.70
N VAL A 72 30.92 -25.62 -20.81
CA VAL A 72 30.47 -25.08 -22.11
C VAL A 72 29.32 -25.91 -22.68
N LYS A 73 29.38 -27.24 -22.59
CA LYS A 73 28.30 -28.12 -23.07
C LYS A 73 27.00 -27.84 -22.34
N SER A 74 27.05 -27.75 -21.01
CA SER A 74 25.88 -27.42 -20.18
C SER A 74 25.34 -26.03 -20.52
N LEU A 75 26.20 -25.03 -20.70
CA LEU A 75 25.83 -23.67 -21.07
C LEU A 75 25.12 -23.60 -22.43
N MET A 76 25.64 -24.36 -23.43
CA MET A 76 25.01 -24.44 -24.75
C MET A 76 23.62 -25.05 -24.70
N GLN A 77 23.42 -26.11 -23.90
CA GLN A 77 22.12 -26.76 -23.73
C GLN A 77 21.09 -25.81 -23.10
N ASP A 78 21.48 -25.09 -22.02
CA ASP A 78 20.62 -24.13 -21.37
C ASP A 78 20.32 -22.92 -22.29
N ALA A 79 21.32 -22.41 -23.00
CA ALA A 79 21.14 -21.31 -23.95
C ALA A 79 20.20 -21.69 -25.10
N TRP A 80 20.34 -22.92 -25.63
CA TRP A 80 19.42 -23.45 -26.63
C TRP A 80 17.98 -23.54 -26.08
N LEU A 81 17.80 -23.99 -24.85
CA LEU A 81 16.50 -24.05 -24.21
C LEU A 81 15.88 -22.63 -24.10
N HIS A 82 16.68 -21.63 -23.73
CA HIS A 82 16.23 -20.24 -23.67
C HIS A 82 15.85 -19.69 -25.05
N ALA A 83 16.64 -19.96 -26.10
CA ALA A 83 16.31 -19.56 -27.46
C ALA A 83 15.02 -20.21 -27.95
N SER A 84 14.86 -21.52 -27.73
CA SER A 84 13.65 -22.27 -28.11
C SER A 84 12.39 -21.79 -27.41
N LEU A 85 12.46 -21.52 -26.09
CA LEU A 85 11.34 -20.96 -25.34
C LEU A 85 10.93 -19.56 -25.81
N SER A 86 11.84 -18.86 -26.46
CA SER A 86 11.64 -17.54 -27.01
C SER A 86 11.21 -17.53 -28.47
N GLY A 87 11.12 -18.71 -29.10
CA GLY A 87 10.76 -18.85 -30.51
C GLY A 87 11.87 -18.40 -31.49
N GLU A 88 13.11 -18.29 -31.03
CA GLU A 88 14.26 -17.92 -31.87
C GLU A 88 14.98 -19.16 -32.41
N GLU A 89 15.35 -19.14 -33.70
CA GLU A 89 16.03 -20.24 -34.38
C GLU A 89 17.52 -20.28 -34.07
N HIS A 90 18.09 -19.17 -33.58
CA HIS A 90 19.53 -19.04 -33.31
C HIS A 90 19.80 -18.69 -31.84
N ILE A 91 20.93 -19.18 -31.32
CA ILE A 91 21.41 -18.83 -29.98
C ILE A 91 22.12 -17.47 -30.06
N ARG A 92 21.59 -16.47 -29.38
CA ARG A 92 22.20 -15.14 -29.21
C ARG A 92 23.02 -15.07 -27.93
N SER A 93 23.88 -14.05 -27.82
CA SER A 93 24.66 -13.79 -26.60
C SER A 93 23.79 -13.60 -25.36
N ILE A 94 22.57 -13.03 -25.51
CA ILE A 94 21.61 -12.89 -24.40
C ILE A 94 21.18 -14.25 -23.84
N HIS A 95 20.97 -15.28 -24.67
CA HIS A 95 20.59 -16.60 -24.20
C HIS A 95 21.71 -17.27 -23.40
N LEU A 96 22.96 -17.03 -23.81
CA LEU A 96 24.14 -17.46 -23.06
C LEU A 96 24.22 -16.77 -21.70
N LEU A 97 23.97 -15.47 -21.67
CA LEU A 97 23.99 -14.70 -20.44
C LEU A 97 22.89 -15.15 -19.48
N MET A 98 21.68 -15.42 -19.99
CA MET A 98 20.58 -15.98 -19.18
C MET A 98 20.96 -17.33 -18.55
N ALA A 99 21.63 -18.20 -19.32
CA ALA A 99 22.08 -19.48 -18.83
C ALA A 99 23.20 -19.33 -17.78
N LEU A 100 24.12 -18.38 -17.95
CA LEU A 100 25.21 -18.08 -17.01
C LEU A 100 24.67 -17.51 -15.69
N VAL A 101 23.74 -16.58 -15.73
CA VAL A 101 23.13 -16.00 -14.54
C VAL A 101 22.43 -17.07 -13.69
N LYS A 102 21.86 -18.09 -14.33
CA LYS A 102 21.27 -19.25 -13.65
C LYS A 102 22.30 -20.18 -13.01
N LYS A 103 23.50 -20.28 -13.62
CA LYS A 103 24.59 -21.15 -13.17
C LYS A 103 25.91 -20.38 -13.01
N PRO A 104 26.02 -19.42 -12.09
CA PRO A 104 27.20 -18.55 -11.97
C PRO A 104 28.50 -19.30 -11.68
N LYS A 105 28.41 -20.49 -11.09
CA LYS A 105 29.58 -21.35 -10.79
C LYS A 105 30.32 -21.87 -12.03
N LEU A 106 29.76 -21.70 -13.22
CA LEU A 106 30.42 -22.08 -14.48
C LEU A 106 31.54 -21.12 -14.87
N LEU A 107 31.49 -19.87 -14.41
CA LEU A 107 32.53 -18.87 -14.58
C LEU A 107 33.55 -18.98 -13.44
N ARG A 108 34.82 -18.92 -13.79
CA ARG A 108 35.97 -19.01 -12.87
C ARG A 108 36.74 -17.69 -12.78
N CYS A 109 36.46 -16.74 -13.68
CA CYS A 109 37.08 -15.43 -13.70
C CYS A 109 36.25 -14.44 -12.89
N ASP A 110 36.83 -13.86 -11.83
CA ASP A 110 36.15 -12.89 -10.95
C ASP A 110 35.84 -11.57 -11.66
N GLY A 111 36.60 -11.17 -12.67
CA GLY A 111 36.37 -9.97 -13.47
C GLY A 111 35.03 -9.99 -14.26
N LEU A 112 34.41 -11.16 -14.41
CA LEU A 112 33.11 -11.33 -15.07
C LEU A 112 31.91 -11.09 -14.13
N TRP A 113 32.16 -10.68 -12.88
CA TRP A 113 31.10 -10.38 -11.90
C TRP A 113 30.04 -9.39 -12.42
N PRO A 114 30.36 -8.33 -13.17
CA PRO A 114 29.33 -7.41 -13.68
C PRO A 114 28.26 -8.10 -14.55
N LEU A 115 28.63 -9.12 -15.32
CA LEU A 115 27.68 -9.89 -16.15
C LEU A 115 26.68 -10.68 -15.30
N LEU A 116 27.09 -11.12 -14.10
CA LEU A 116 26.29 -11.92 -13.19
C LEU A 116 25.38 -11.08 -12.28
N THR A 117 25.52 -9.76 -12.28
CA THR A 117 24.65 -8.86 -11.51
C THR A 117 23.26 -8.70 -12.13
N LEU A 118 23.10 -9.05 -13.40
CA LEU A 118 21.83 -8.98 -14.11
C LEU A 118 20.93 -10.16 -13.74
N ALA A 119 19.66 -9.90 -13.42
CA ALA A 119 18.69 -10.96 -13.24
C ALA A 119 18.12 -11.44 -14.60
N GLN A 120 17.73 -12.72 -14.69
CA GLN A 120 17.13 -13.27 -15.91
C GLN A 120 15.93 -12.45 -16.40
N SER A 121 15.06 -12.03 -15.49
CA SER A 121 13.90 -11.18 -15.80
C SER A 121 14.27 -9.80 -16.35
N GLN A 122 15.45 -9.29 -16.03
CA GLN A 122 15.96 -8.03 -16.60
C GLN A 122 16.42 -8.25 -18.05
N LEU A 123 17.10 -9.36 -18.31
CA LEU A 123 17.54 -9.72 -19.66
C LEU A 123 16.36 -9.95 -20.61
N GLU A 124 15.30 -10.61 -20.13
CA GLU A 124 14.07 -10.80 -20.89
C GLU A 124 13.40 -9.48 -21.28
N ARG A 125 13.39 -8.49 -20.38
CA ARG A 125 12.81 -7.16 -20.65
C ARG A 125 13.65 -6.32 -21.62
N LEU A 126 14.93 -6.57 -21.67
CA LEU A 126 15.84 -5.82 -22.56
C LEU A 126 15.80 -6.33 -24.00
N ARG A 127 15.10 -7.43 -24.29
CA ARG A 127 15.00 -7.98 -25.65
C ARG A 127 14.61 -6.95 -26.69
N GLY A 128 13.52 -6.19 -26.47
CA GLY A 128 13.10 -5.18 -27.44
C GLY A 128 14.17 -4.11 -27.73
N LEU A 129 14.98 -3.79 -26.73
CA LEU A 129 16.12 -2.88 -26.91
C LEU A 129 17.27 -3.56 -27.66
N LEU A 130 17.56 -4.82 -27.35
CA LEU A 130 18.59 -5.60 -28.02
C LEU A 130 18.23 -5.87 -29.48
N ASP A 131 16.96 -6.14 -29.77
CA ASP A 131 16.45 -6.30 -31.14
C ASP A 131 16.55 -5.01 -31.97
N ALA A 132 16.52 -3.85 -31.31
CA ALA A 132 16.67 -2.55 -31.97
C ALA A 132 18.14 -2.11 -32.18
N GLN A 133 19.08 -2.57 -31.33
CA GLN A 133 20.44 -2.02 -31.26
C GLN A 133 21.56 -3.05 -31.46
N SER A 134 21.26 -4.35 -31.51
CA SER A 134 22.25 -5.43 -31.65
C SER A 134 22.22 -6.04 -33.04
N ASP A 135 23.36 -6.39 -33.55
CA ASP A 135 23.49 -7.12 -34.82
C ASP A 135 23.08 -8.60 -34.71
N GLU A 136 22.90 -9.12 -33.49
CA GLU A 136 22.40 -10.47 -33.24
C GLU A 136 20.86 -10.58 -33.31
N ARG A 137 20.18 -9.55 -33.82
CA ARG A 137 18.72 -9.55 -33.98
C ARG A 137 18.22 -10.67 -34.88
N PRO A 138 17.03 -11.28 -34.64
CA PRO A 138 16.45 -12.24 -35.55
C PRO A 138 16.16 -11.56 -36.90
N GLU A 139 16.54 -12.22 -38.01
CA GLU A 139 16.13 -11.78 -39.34
C GLU A 139 14.61 -11.93 -39.46
N VAL A 140 13.90 -10.84 -39.23
CA VAL A 140 12.48 -10.75 -39.60
C VAL A 140 12.43 -10.63 -41.10
N GLN A 141 11.80 -11.61 -41.75
CA GLN A 141 11.54 -11.60 -43.19
C GLN A 141 10.97 -10.21 -43.58
N GLN A 142 11.79 -9.41 -44.26
CA GLN A 142 11.40 -8.16 -44.88
C GLN A 142 10.58 -8.49 -46.14
N GLU A 143 9.30 -8.76 -45.99
CA GLU A 143 8.34 -8.54 -47.08
C GLU A 143 7.29 -7.53 -46.61
N ALA A 144 7.24 -6.41 -47.36
CA ALA A 144 6.34 -5.25 -47.27
C ALA A 144 6.77 -4.14 -46.30
N GLU A 145 7.55 -3.19 -46.85
CA GLU A 145 7.19 -1.79 -46.89
C GLU A 145 8.32 -0.92 -47.50
N LEU A 146 8.36 -0.94 -48.84
CA LEU A 146 8.94 0.14 -49.60
C LEU A 146 7.77 1.03 -50.07
N THR A 147 7.53 2.15 -49.35
CA THR A 147 7.07 3.39 -49.99
C THR A 147 7.07 4.56 -49.00
N GLN A 148 7.85 5.55 -49.41
CA GLN A 148 7.72 6.99 -49.20
C GLN A 148 8.01 7.59 -47.82
N GLY A 149 9.08 8.39 -47.84
CA GLY A 149 9.42 9.38 -46.85
C GLY A 149 8.41 10.54 -46.82
N ASP A 150 8.38 11.19 -45.68
CA ASP A 150 8.51 12.63 -45.55
C ASP A 150 8.40 13.06 -44.08
N GLU A 151 9.29 13.94 -43.73
CA GLU A 151 9.28 14.98 -42.71
C GLU A 151 8.58 14.77 -41.33
N VAL A 152 9.42 14.78 -40.33
CA VAL A 152 9.08 14.78 -38.90
C VAL A 152 8.57 16.15 -38.47
N GLU A 153 7.30 16.29 -38.22
CA GLU A 153 6.72 17.39 -37.45
C GLU A 153 6.22 16.86 -36.09
N PHE A 154 6.81 17.40 -35.04
CA PHE A 154 6.48 17.08 -33.64
C PHE A 154 5.13 17.70 -33.30
N VAL A 155 4.02 16.99 -33.52
CA VAL A 155 2.69 17.38 -33.03
C VAL A 155 2.18 16.32 -32.08
N GLY A 156 1.91 16.75 -30.85
CA GLY A 156 1.31 15.93 -29.82
C GLY A 156 0.04 15.23 -30.29
N ARG A 157 -0.02 13.91 -30.15
CA ARG A 157 -1.21 13.13 -30.43
C ARG A 157 -2.36 13.51 -29.49
N PRO A 158 -3.52 13.90 -30.01
CA PRO A 158 -4.75 13.89 -29.25
C PRO A 158 -5.19 12.43 -29.06
N VAL A 159 -5.50 12.09 -27.81
CA VAL A 159 -6.16 10.82 -27.49
C VAL A 159 -7.58 10.87 -28.04
N ASN A 160 -7.84 10.21 -29.15
CA ASN A 160 -9.19 9.87 -29.59
C ASN A 160 -9.37 8.35 -29.56
N ALA A 161 -10.25 7.98 -28.67
CA ALA A 161 -11.27 6.92 -28.68
C ALA A 161 -11.10 5.79 -29.70
N ASP A 162 -11.10 4.63 -29.13
CA ASP A 162 -11.59 3.30 -29.46
C ASP A 162 -10.53 2.24 -29.16
N ILE A 163 -10.26 2.05 -27.87
CA ILE A 163 -9.66 0.82 -27.39
C ILE A 163 -10.61 0.30 -26.30
N THR A 164 -11.52 -0.55 -26.69
CA THR A 164 -12.11 -1.57 -25.82
C THR A 164 -11.02 -2.59 -25.49
N GLY A 165 -10.01 -2.15 -24.79
CA GLY A 165 -8.92 -2.99 -24.28
C GLY A 165 -9.21 -3.29 -22.83
N GLU A 166 -9.72 -4.47 -22.55
CA GLU A 166 -9.73 -5.01 -21.19
C GLU A 166 -8.28 -4.99 -20.67
N LEU A 167 -8.07 -4.39 -19.49
CA LEU A 167 -6.79 -4.46 -18.80
C LEU A 167 -6.34 -5.92 -18.72
N ASN A 168 -5.03 -6.16 -18.91
CA ASN A 168 -4.49 -7.50 -18.66
C ASN A 168 -4.97 -8.00 -17.29
N PRO A 169 -5.66 -9.15 -17.20
CA PRO A 169 -6.27 -9.64 -15.95
C PRO A 169 -5.29 -9.70 -14.78
N ALA A 170 -4.02 -9.96 -15.05
CA ALA A 170 -2.97 -9.99 -14.03
C ALA A 170 -2.67 -8.59 -13.45
N LEU A 171 -2.73 -7.53 -14.26
CA LEU A 171 -2.52 -6.16 -13.82
C LEU A 171 -3.75 -5.62 -13.08
N GLN A 172 -4.95 -5.97 -13.55
CA GLN A 172 -6.19 -5.65 -12.84
C GLN A 172 -6.21 -6.29 -11.45
N ASN A 173 -5.88 -7.58 -11.36
CA ASN A 173 -5.78 -8.28 -10.07
C ASN A 173 -4.72 -7.65 -9.14
N ALA A 174 -3.59 -7.17 -9.67
CA ALA A 174 -2.59 -6.48 -8.86
C ALA A 174 -3.13 -5.15 -8.32
N LEU A 175 -3.84 -4.37 -9.15
CA LEU A 175 -4.45 -3.12 -8.74
C LEU A 175 -5.51 -3.34 -7.65
N ASP A 176 -6.42 -4.30 -7.85
CA ASP A 176 -7.51 -4.58 -6.90
C ASP A 176 -7.01 -5.23 -5.60
N ARG A 177 -5.90 -5.96 -5.65
CA ARG A 177 -5.31 -6.61 -4.47
C ARG A 177 -4.57 -5.66 -3.55
N PHE A 178 -3.87 -4.68 -4.12
CA PHE A 178 -2.96 -3.80 -3.36
C PHE A 178 -3.44 -2.36 -3.26
N THR A 179 -4.62 -2.05 -3.83
CA THR A 179 -5.21 -0.71 -3.70
C THR A 179 -6.68 -0.79 -3.32
N LEU A 180 -7.14 0.21 -2.57
CA LEU A 180 -8.55 0.40 -2.20
C LEU A 180 -9.15 1.48 -3.09
N ASP A 181 -10.22 1.18 -3.82
CA ASP A 181 -10.93 2.17 -4.64
C ASP A 181 -11.82 3.07 -3.77
N VAL A 182 -11.35 4.29 -3.51
CA VAL A 182 -12.05 5.28 -2.70
C VAL A 182 -13.28 5.82 -3.45
N THR A 183 -13.16 5.98 -4.78
CA THR A 183 -14.28 6.49 -5.59
C THR A 183 -15.44 5.47 -5.66
N ALA A 184 -15.14 4.17 -5.70
CA ALA A 184 -16.16 3.14 -5.60
C ALA A 184 -16.87 3.18 -4.24
N ARG A 185 -16.12 3.33 -3.14
CA ARG A 185 -16.69 3.50 -1.80
C ARG A 185 -17.56 4.75 -1.67
N ALA A 186 -17.18 5.85 -2.34
CA ALA A 186 -17.99 7.05 -2.41
C ALA A 186 -19.35 6.79 -3.09
N ARG A 187 -19.35 6.06 -4.22
CA ARG A 187 -20.58 5.66 -4.95
C ARG A 187 -21.49 4.77 -4.11
N GLU A 188 -20.90 3.92 -3.28
CA GLU A 188 -21.63 3.01 -2.38
C GLU A 188 -22.13 3.70 -1.09
N GLY A 189 -21.87 5.00 -0.92
CA GLY A 189 -22.25 5.75 0.30
C GLY A 189 -21.49 5.32 1.56
N ARG A 190 -20.33 4.67 1.40
CA ARG A 190 -19.52 4.15 2.51
C ARG A 190 -18.48 5.14 3.03
N ILE A 191 -18.44 6.34 2.48
CA ILE A 191 -17.54 7.41 2.92
C ILE A 191 -18.32 8.40 3.77
N ASP A 192 -17.70 8.87 4.84
CA ASP A 192 -18.27 9.92 5.69
C ASP A 192 -18.23 11.27 4.97
N PRO A 193 -19.26 12.10 5.13
CA PRO A 193 -19.25 13.45 4.58
C PRO A 193 -18.13 14.27 5.25
N VAL A 194 -17.34 14.95 4.42
CA VAL A 194 -16.19 15.75 4.89
C VAL A 194 -16.58 17.23 4.92
N TYR A 195 -16.63 17.80 6.12
CA TYR A 195 -16.98 19.20 6.35
C TYR A 195 -15.76 20.03 6.77
N GLY A 196 -15.80 21.34 6.47
CA GLY A 196 -14.81 22.31 6.94
C GLY A 196 -13.41 22.19 6.33
N ARG A 197 -13.28 21.50 5.20
CA ARG A 197 -12.01 21.30 4.46
C ARG A 197 -12.12 21.73 2.99
N ASP A 198 -13.06 22.60 2.68
CA ASP A 198 -13.33 23.04 1.32
C ASP A 198 -12.15 23.73 0.65
N ASN A 199 -11.37 24.50 1.41
CA ASN A 199 -10.21 25.22 0.88
C ASN A 199 -9.08 24.27 0.50
N GLU A 200 -8.77 23.30 1.35
CA GLU A 200 -7.73 22.32 1.10
C GLU A 200 -8.09 21.41 -0.08
N ILE A 201 -9.36 20.95 -0.15
CA ILE A 201 -9.84 20.16 -1.29
C ILE A 201 -9.79 20.99 -2.58
N ARG A 202 -10.18 22.27 -2.56
CA ARG A 202 -10.07 23.16 -3.70
C ARG A 202 -8.63 23.33 -4.15
N GLN A 203 -7.68 23.54 -3.22
CA GLN A 203 -6.26 23.60 -3.53
C GLN A 203 -5.75 22.30 -4.17
N MET A 204 -6.18 21.12 -3.69
CA MET A 204 -5.84 19.85 -4.33
C MET A 204 -6.34 19.78 -5.76
N VAL A 205 -7.60 20.16 -6.01
CA VAL A 205 -8.20 20.20 -7.37
C VAL A 205 -7.43 21.15 -8.28
N ASP A 206 -7.06 22.34 -7.79
CA ASP A 206 -6.27 23.32 -8.54
C ASP A 206 -4.88 22.76 -8.91
N ILE A 207 -4.22 22.07 -7.97
CA ILE A 207 -2.90 21.46 -8.21
C ILE A 207 -3.02 20.32 -9.23
N LEU A 208 -4.01 19.43 -9.08
CA LEU A 208 -4.24 18.32 -10.00
C LEU A 208 -4.56 18.77 -11.42
N SER A 209 -5.12 19.97 -11.59
CA SER A 209 -5.44 20.56 -12.89
C SER A 209 -4.24 21.21 -13.59
N ARG A 210 -3.09 21.34 -12.91
CA ARG A 210 -1.88 21.97 -13.49
C ARG A 210 -1.14 21.05 -14.46
N ARG A 211 -0.40 21.66 -15.39
CA ARG A 211 0.46 20.91 -16.32
C ARG A 211 1.77 20.42 -15.67
N ARG A 212 2.28 21.14 -14.66
CA ARG A 212 3.51 20.83 -13.93
C ARG A 212 3.27 21.01 -12.42
N LYS A 213 4.03 20.31 -11.58
CA LYS A 213 3.80 20.24 -10.12
C LYS A 213 2.34 19.90 -9.80
N ASN A 214 1.83 18.90 -10.50
CA ASN A 214 0.43 18.48 -10.47
C ASN A 214 0.13 17.35 -9.47
N ASN A 215 1.09 17.01 -8.61
CA ASN A 215 0.90 16.05 -7.53
C ASN A 215 0.81 16.81 -6.21
N PRO A 216 -0.35 16.87 -5.54
CA PRO A 216 -0.45 17.45 -4.20
C PRO A 216 0.23 16.55 -3.17
N ILE A 217 0.92 17.18 -2.21
CA ILE A 217 1.40 16.52 -1.00
C ILE A 217 0.75 17.18 0.21
N LEU A 218 -0.02 16.38 0.96
CA LEU A 218 -0.71 16.81 2.18
C LEU A 218 0.27 16.75 3.33
N VAL A 219 0.59 17.90 3.91
CA VAL A 219 1.54 18.01 5.00
C VAL A 219 0.85 18.52 6.25
N GLY A 220 0.88 17.74 7.31
CA GLY A 220 0.24 18.07 8.59
C GLY A 220 0.49 17.02 9.64
N GLU A 221 0.24 17.34 10.89
CA GLU A 221 0.42 16.44 12.03
C GLU A 221 -0.52 15.22 11.95
N PRO A 222 -0.20 14.11 12.64
CA PRO A 222 -1.10 12.97 12.72
C PRO A 222 -2.44 13.36 13.34
N GLY A 223 -3.57 12.84 12.79
CA GLY A 223 -4.90 13.09 13.32
C GLY A 223 -5.59 14.38 12.84
N VAL A 224 -4.95 15.18 11.96
CA VAL A 224 -5.60 16.40 11.39
C VAL A 224 -6.60 16.09 10.26
N GLY A 225 -6.71 14.83 9.81
CA GLY A 225 -7.66 14.39 8.79
C GLY A 225 -7.13 14.44 7.35
N LYS A 226 -5.84 14.14 7.12
CA LYS A 226 -5.26 14.09 5.76
C LYS A 226 -5.96 13.07 4.86
N THR A 227 -6.25 11.89 5.36
CA THR A 227 -6.96 10.83 4.63
C THR A 227 -8.39 11.24 4.30
N ALA A 228 -9.08 11.91 5.24
CA ALA A 228 -10.43 12.45 5.02
C ALA A 228 -10.50 13.47 3.86
N LEU A 229 -9.43 14.25 3.63
CA LEU A 229 -9.35 15.17 2.49
C LEU A 229 -9.43 14.44 1.14
N VAL A 230 -8.80 13.27 1.04
CA VAL A 230 -8.82 12.44 -0.17
C VAL A 230 -10.19 11.79 -0.35
N GLU A 231 -10.81 11.37 0.75
CA GLU A 231 -12.19 10.89 0.76
C GLU A 231 -13.17 12.00 0.33
N GLY A 232 -13.00 13.22 0.82
CA GLY A 232 -13.76 14.40 0.40
C GLY A 232 -13.57 14.75 -1.08
N LEU A 233 -12.36 14.57 -1.63
CA LEU A 233 -12.13 14.71 -3.06
C LEU A 233 -12.88 13.63 -3.86
N ALA A 234 -12.86 12.37 -3.41
CA ALA A 234 -13.59 11.28 -4.05
C ALA A 234 -15.10 11.50 -4.04
N LEU A 235 -15.66 12.05 -2.95
CA LEU A 235 -17.07 12.46 -2.88
C LEU A 235 -17.39 13.54 -3.92
N ARG A 236 -16.56 14.58 -4.04
CA ARG A 236 -16.77 15.64 -5.05
C ARG A 236 -16.65 15.14 -6.48
N ILE A 237 -15.77 14.16 -6.73
CA ILE A 237 -15.68 13.50 -8.05
C ILE A 237 -16.98 12.74 -8.34
N HIS A 238 -17.51 12.01 -7.37
CA HIS A 238 -18.77 11.29 -7.50
C HIS A 238 -19.96 12.23 -7.76
N GLU A 239 -20.04 13.33 -7.03
CA GLU A 239 -21.08 14.37 -7.18
C GLU A 239 -20.92 15.21 -8.46
N GLY A 240 -19.79 15.07 -9.19
CA GLY A 240 -19.48 15.86 -10.36
C GLY A 240 -19.02 17.29 -10.06
N ASN A 241 -18.78 17.64 -8.80
CA ASN A 241 -18.36 18.96 -8.32
C ASN A 241 -16.84 19.21 -8.51
N VAL A 242 -16.30 18.77 -9.64
CA VAL A 242 -14.89 18.91 -10.03
C VAL A 242 -14.81 19.29 -11.52
N PRO A 243 -13.67 19.87 -11.98
CA PRO A 243 -13.45 20.12 -13.40
C PRO A 243 -13.60 18.86 -14.25
N ASP A 244 -14.04 19.02 -15.51
CA ASP A 244 -14.33 17.89 -16.42
C ASP A 244 -13.16 16.91 -16.57
N ALA A 245 -11.92 17.40 -16.50
CA ALA A 245 -10.72 16.57 -16.56
C ALA A 245 -10.56 15.59 -15.36
N LEU A 246 -11.21 15.87 -14.24
CA LEU A 246 -11.17 15.04 -13.04
C LEU A 246 -12.40 14.14 -12.86
N LYS A 247 -13.49 14.39 -13.57
CA LYS A 247 -14.72 13.57 -13.48
C LYS A 247 -14.52 12.08 -13.77
N PRO A 248 -13.72 11.67 -14.79
CA PRO A 248 -13.51 10.26 -15.09
C PRO A 248 -12.45 9.59 -14.19
N VAL A 249 -11.84 10.33 -13.25
CA VAL A 249 -10.72 9.83 -12.44
C VAL A 249 -11.20 8.90 -11.34
N SER A 250 -10.56 7.72 -11.22
CA SER A 250 -10.70 6.83 -10.05
C SER A 250 -9.59 7.15 -9.03
N VAL A 251 -9.98 7.44 -7.80
CA VAL A 251 -9.04 7.66 -6.69
C VAL A 251 -8.83 6.34 -5.98
N ARG A 252 -7.57 5.88 -5.91
CA ARG A 252 -7.20 4.61 -5.28
C ARG A 252 -6.14 4.82 -4.20
N THR A 253 -6.37 4.32 -3.01
CA THR A 253 -5.40 4.33 -1.90
C THR A 253 -4.48 3.13 -2.01
N LEU A 254 -3.17 3.36 -1.98
CA LEU A 254 -2.17 2.31 -1.96
C LEU A 254 -2.05 1.71 -0.55
N ASP A 255 -2.23 0.40 -0.44
CA ASP A 255 -2.06 -0.32 0.84
C ASP A 255 -0.61 -0.79 0.97
N LEU A 256 0.17 -0.04 1.74
CA LEU A 256 1.58 -0.35 2.00
C LEU A 256 1.75 -1.61 2.85
N GLY A 257 0.80 -1.89 3.74
CA GLY A 257 0.82 -3.08 4.58
C GLY A 257 0.70 -4.35 3.74
N LEU A 258 -0.25 -4.40 2.79
CA LEU A 258 -0.43 -5.52 1.87
C LEU A 258 0.75 -5.67 0.89
N LEU A 259 1.37 -4.55 0.49
CA LEU A 259 2.56 -4.59 -0.35
C LEU A 259 3.76 -5.24 0.35
N GLN A 260 3.94 -4.93 1.64
CA GLN A 260 5.04 -5.45 2.47
C GLN A 260 4.75 -6.85 3.02
N ALA A 261 3.47 -7.18 3.27
CA ALA A 261 3.08 -8.47 3.81
C ALA A 261 3.52 -9.63 2.90
N GLY A 262 4.29 -10.55 3.45
CA GLY A 262 4.81 -11.72 2.73
C GLY A 262 5.92 -11.43 1.72
N ALA A 263 6.41 -10.20 1.59
CA ALA A 263 7.57 -9.85 0.78
C ALA A 263 8.88 -10.22 1.50
N GLY A 264 9.03 -11.51 1.87
CA GLY A 264 10.23 -12.00 2.55
C GLY A 264 11.47 -12.11 1.65
N VAL A 265 11.28 -12.04 0.33
CA VAL A 265 12.36 -12.10 -0.65
C VAL A 265 12.64 -10.70 -1.17
N LYS A 266 13.91 -10.29 -1.13
CA LYS A 266 14.38 -9.01 -1.68
C LYS A 266 13.92 -8.88 -3.14
N GLY A 267 13.20 -7.79 -3.46
CA GLY A 267 12.70 -7.50 -4.80
C GLY A 267 11.20 -7.81 -5.03
N GLU A 268 10.55 -8.56 -4.14
CA GLU A 268 9.12 -8.88 -4.31
C GLU A 268 8.23 -7.63 -4.09
N PHE A 269 8.55 -6.82 -3.10
CA PHE A 269 7.89 -5.53 -2.85
C PHE A 269 8.02 -4.60 -4.06
N GLU A 270 9.22 -4.50 -4.62
CA GLU A 270 9.52 -3.68 -5.81
C GLU A 270 8.76 -4.18 -7.03
N GLN A 271 8.69 -5.49 -7.22
CA GLN A 271 7.94 -6.08 -8.32
C GLN A 271 6.43 -5.81 -8.18
N ARG A 272 5.87 -5.91 -6.97
CA ARG A 272 4.47 -5.57 -6.70
C ARG A 272 4.19 -4.10 -6.99
N LEU A 273 5.05 -3.19 -6.50
CA LEU A 273 4.93 -1.76 -6.75
C LEU A 273 5.05 -1.43 -8.25
N LYS A 274 5.97 -2.08 -8.95
CA LYS A 274 6.09 -1.93 -10.40
C LYS A 274 4.84 -2.40 -11.13
N ASN A 275 4.28 -3.55 -10.76
CA ASN A 275 3.04 -4.05 -11.36
C ASN A 275 1.86 -3.07 -11.16
N ILE A 276 1.81 -2.38 -10.01
CA ILE A 276 0.79 -1.35 -9.76
C ILE A 276 1.02 -0.13 -10.66
N ILE A 277 2.27 0.35 -10.78
CA ILE A 277 2.60 1.47 -11.66
C ILE A 277 2.22 1.13 -13.12
N ASP A 278 2.60 -0.05 -13.59
CA ASP A 278 2.27 -0.53 -14.94
C ASP A 278 0.73 -0.66 -15.12
N ALA A 279 0.00 -1.12 -14.10
CA ALA A 279 -1.46 -1.21 -14.12
C ALA A 279 -2.15 0.17 -14.17
N VAL A 280 -1.66 1.13 -13.39
CA VAL A 280 -2.17 2.51 -13.41
C VAL A 280 -1.95 3.15 -14.77
N GLN A 281 -0.80 2.93 -15.40
CA GLN A 281 -0.47 3.48 -16.73
C GLN A 281 -1.32 2.88 -17.86
N GLN A 282 -1.65 1.59 -17.74
CA GLN A 282 -2.44 0.86 -18.75
C GLN A 282 -3.95 0.90 -18.47
N SER A 283 -4.37 1.51 -17.37
CA SER A 283 -5.78 1.61 -17.01
C SER A 283 -6.56 2.46 -18.05
N PRO A 284 -7.70 1.96 -18.54
CA PRO A 284 -8.56 2.72 -19.47
C PRO A 284 -9.16 3.97 -18.79
N GLN A 285 -9.34 3.95 -17.48
CA GLN A 285 -9.74 5.10 -16.68
C GLN A 285 -8.52 5.75 -16.04
N PRO A 286 -8.40 7.08 -16.03
CA PRO A 286 -7.33 7.75 -15.32
C PRO A 286 -7.37 7.42 -13.82
N VAL A 287 -6.28 6.91 -13.27
CA VAL A 287 -6.15 6.56 -11.86
C VAL A 287 -5.32 7.61 -11.15
N LEU A 288 -5.84 8.10 -10.03
CA LEU A 288 -5.14 8.95 -9.07
C LEU A 288 -4.76 8.12 -7.85
N LEU A 289 -3.48 7.88 -7.67
CA LEU A 289 -2.99 7.04 -6.59
C LEU A 289 -2.76 7.87 -5.32
N PHE A 290 -3.43 7.52 -4.24
CA PHE A 290 -3.17 8.10 -2.93
C PHE A 290 -2.18 7.24 -2.15
N ILE A 291 -1.13 7.88 -1.65
CA ILE A 291 -0.07 7.24 -0.87
C ILE A 291 -0.06 7.92 0.50
N ASP A 292 -0.64 7.23 1.47
CA ASP A 292 -0.53 7.67 2.86
C ASP A 292 0.85 7.30 3.42
N GLU A 293 1.35 8.08 4.36
CA GLU A 293 2.70 7.91 4.91
C GLU A 293 3.79 7.75 3.82
N ALA A 294 3.73 8.59 2.78
CA ALA A 294 4.57 8.48 1.59
C ALA A 294 6.08 8.48 1.89
N HIS A 295 6.48 8.98 3.07
CA HIS A 295 7.85 8.92 3.56
C HIS A 295 8.36 7.49 3.74
N THR A 296 7.48 6.51 4.00
CA THR A 296 7.86 5.10 4.17
C THR A 296 8.38 4.49 2.87
N ILE A 297 7.85 4.92 1.72
CA ILE A 297 8.33 4.48 0.41
C ILE A 297 9.58 5.26 -0.02
N ILE A 298 9.62 6.57 0.28
CA ILE A 298 10.68 7.46 -0.21
C ILE A 298 11.89 7.47 0.72
N GLY A 299 11.66 7.31 2.04
CA GLY A 299 12.69 7.40 3.08
C GLY A 299 13.37 6.08 3.44
N ALA A 300 12.87 4.96 2.97
CA ALA A 300 13.36 3.63 3.31
C ALA A 300 14.79 3.31 2.76
N GLY A 301 15.47 4.29 2.17
CA GLY A 301 16.82 4.13 1.61
C GLY A 301 17.93 3.66 2.58
N ASN A 302 17.65 3.62 3.88
CA ASN A 302 18.57 3.13 4.90
C ASN A 302 18.20 1.75 5.50
N GLN A 303 17.07 1.16 5.08
CA GLN A 303 16.70 -0.20 5.44
C GLN A 303 16.67 -1.08 4.19
N ALA A 304 17.08 -2.33 4.31
CA ALA A 304 17.17 -3.25 3.19
C ALA A 304 15.80 -3.38 2.47
N GLY A 305 15.72 -2.89 1.23
CA GLY A 305 14.51 -2.89 0.38
C GLY A 305 13.91 -1.53 0.04
N GLY A 306 14.19 -0.46 0.80
CA GLY A 306 13.51 0.82 0.60
C GLY A 306 14.14 1.78 -0.41
N ALA A 307 15.44 1.68 -0.66
CA ALA A 307 16.12 2.51 -1.68
C ALA A 307 15.56 2.26 -3.08
N ASP A 308 15.09 1.04 -3.33
CA ASP A 308 14.67 0.61 -4.64
C ASP A 308 13.24 1.08 -4.98
N ALA A 309 12.34 1.21 -3.99
CA ALA A 309 10.98 1.73 -4.19
C ALA A 309 10.97 3.21 -4.62
N ALA A 310 11.78 4.05 -3.97
CA ALA A 310 11.93 5.45 -4.37
C ALA A 310 12.46 5.58 -5.80
N ASN A 311 13.39 4.70 -6.18
CA ASN A 311 13.97 4.67 -7.53
C ASN A 311 12.97 4.23 -8.61
N LEU A 312 11.93 3.47 -8.26
CA LEU A 312 10.84 3.11 -9.17
C LEU A 312 9.82 4.24 -9.34
N LEU A 313 9.45 4.91 -8.23
CA LEU A 313 8.46 6.00 -8.26
C LEU A 313 9.00 7.28 -8.90
N LYS A 314 10.25 7.67 -8.61
CA LYS A 314 10.85 8.91 -9.14
C LYS A 314 10.81 9.02 -10.66
N PRO A 315 11.18 8.00 -11.46
CA PRO A 315 11.07 8.06 -12.91
C PRO A 315 9.62 8.18 -13.41
N ALA A 316 8.67 7.42 -12.83
CA ALA A 316 7.26 7.46 -13.22
C ALA A 316 6.63 8.83 -12.95
N LEU A 317 6.91 9.41 -11.77
CA LEU A 317 6.53 10.78 -11.43
C LEU A 317 7.22 11.81 -12.33
N ALA A 318 8.50 11.58 -12.67
CA ALA A 318 9.29 12.49 -13.50
C ALA A 318 8.75 12.57 -14.92
N ARG A 319 8.30 11.46 -15.51
CA ARG A 319 7.71 11.41 -16.86
C ARG A 319 6.24 11.86 -16.88
N GLY A 320 5.61 12.03 -15.69
CA GLY A 320 4.18 12.35 -15.59
C GLY A 320 3.26 11.16 -15.89
N GLU A 321 3.80 9.96 -15.86
CA GLU A 321 3.11 8.70 -16.10
C GLU A 321 2.25 8.27 -14.91
N LEU A 322 2.55 8.79 -13.73
CA LEU A 322 1.85 8.51 -12.49
C LEU A 322 1.35 9.83 -11.88
N ARG A 323 0.05 9.93 -11.63
CA ARG A 323 -0.56 11.00 -10.84
C ARG A 323 -0.78 10.52 -9.43
N THR A 324 -0.27 11.26 -8.45
CA THR A 324 -0.33 10.87 -7.04
C THR A 324 -0.76 12.01 -6.13
N ILE A 325 -1.46 11.63 -5.06
CA ILE A 325 -1.60 12.44 -3.86
C ILE A 325 -0.74 11.77 -2.80
N ALA A 326 0.15 12.51 -2.17
CA ALA A 326 0.95 12.00 -1.06
C ALA A 326 0.48 12.62 0.26
N ALA A 327 0.59 11.87 1.37
CA ALA A 327 0.39 12.42 2.71
C ALA A 327 1.60 12.13 3.59
N THR A 328 1.98 13.08 4.44
CA THR A 328 3.14 12.98 5.34
C THR A 328 3.04 13.97 6.48
N THR A 329 3.92 13.86 7.46
CA THR A 329 4.08 14.87 8.53
C THR A 329 5.07 15.97 8.15
N TRP A 330 5.12 17.07 8.94
CA TRP A 330 6.06 18.16 8.70
C TRP A 330 7.52 17.73 8.81
N SER A 331 7.84 16.92 9.81
CA SER A 331 9.20 16.42 10.04
C SER A 331 9.69 15.57 8.89
N GLU A 332 8.85 14.67 8.40
CA GLU A 332 9.14 13.74 7.30
C GLU A 332 9.20 14.46 5.96
N TYR A 333 8.30 15.45 5.72
CA TYR A 333 8.35 16.29 4.53
C TYR A 333 9.71 16.97 4.38
N LYS A 334 10.20 17.63 5.46
CA LYS A 334 11.51 18.28 5.48
C LYS A 334 12.67 17.30 5.30
N GLN A 335 12.54 16.11 5.84
CA GLN A 335 13.61 15.12 5.81
C GLN A 335 13.73 14.44 4.44
N TYR A 336 12.62 14.09 3.79
CA TYR A 336 12.60 13.21 2.63
C TYR A 336 12.17 13.89 1.32
N PHE A 337 11.29 14.88 1.35
CA PHE A 337 10.77 15.54 0.15
C PHE A 337 11.50 16.83 -0.18
N GLU A 338 11.70 17.70 0.79
CA GLU A 338 12.33 19.01 0.60
C GLU A 338 13.81 18.89 0.20
N ARG A 339 14.49 17.84 0.64
CA ARG A 339 15.90 17.57 0.29
C ARG A 339 16.09 16.95 -1.08
N ASP A 340 15.06 16.40 -1.67
CA ASP A 340 15.11 15.76 -2.98
C ASP A 340 14.57 16.68 -4.07
N ALA A 341 15.48 17.31 -4.81
CA ALA A 341 15.14 18.27 -5.86
C ALA A 341 14.27 17.68 -6.99
N ALA A 342 14.29 16.35 -7.19
CA ALA A 342 13.45 15.69 -8.19
C ALA A 342 11.99 15.60 -7.71
N LEU A 343 11.77 15.30 -6.45
CA LEU A 343 10.46 15.24 -5.82
C LEU A 343 9.88 16.64 -5.59
N GLU A 344 10.68 17.59 -5.09
CA GLU A 344 10.26 18.98 -4.87
C GLU A 344 9.70 19.64 -6.13
N ARG A 345 10.29 19.33 -7.31
CA ARG A 345 9.80 19.83 -8.60
C ARG A 345 8.51 19.19 -9.08
N ARG A 346 8.06 18.09 -8.47
CA ARG A 346 6.89 17.32 -8.90
C ARG A 346 5.71 17.44 -7.95
N PHE A 347 5.98 17.63 -6.68
CA PHE A 347 4.97 17.81 -5.65
C PHE A 347 4.72 19.28 -5.34
N GLN A 348 3.46 19.59 -5.05
CA GLN A 348 3.04 20.89 -4.52
C GLN A 348 2.41 20.68 -3.16
N MET A 349 2.96 21.35 -2.16
CA MET A 349 2.49 21.22 -0.79
C MET A 349 1.10 21.85 -0.60
N VAL A 350 0.25 21.10 0.10
CA VAL A 350 -1.00 21.54 0.71
C VAL A 350 -0.87 21.37 2.21
N LYS A 351 -0.88 22.49 2.92
CA LYS A 351 -0.78 22.50 4.38
C LYS A 351 -2.11 22.10 4.98
N VAL A 352 -2.10 21.14 5.90
CA VAL A 352 -3.28 20.68 6.63
C VAL A 352 -3.07 20.96 8.12
N ASP A 353 -3.65 22.05 8.57
CA ASP A 353 -3.54 22.47 9.96
C ASP A 353 -4.65 21.84 10.84
N GLU A 354 -4.42 21.84 12.17
CA GLU A 354 -5.46 21.48 13.13
C GLU A 354 -6.64 22.46 12.99
N PRO A 355 -7.89 21.99 12.86
CA PRO A 355 -9.06 22.85 12.74
C PRO A 355 -9.31 23.63 14.05
N ASP A 356 -9.96 24.78 13.92
CA ASP A 356 -10.48 25.52 15.06
C ASP A 356 -11.69 24.77 15.68
N ASP A 357 -12.11 25.18 16.88
CA ASP A 357 -13.17 24.50 17.63
C ASP A 357 -14.50 24.47 16.87
N ASN A 358 -14.83 25.53 16.14
CA ASN A 358 -16.07 25.61 15.38
C ASN A 358 -16.08 24.64 14.21
N THR A 359 -14.97 24.62 13.47
CA THR A 359 -14.76 23.68 12.34
C THR A 359 -14.72 22.24 12.84
N ALA A 360 -14.05 21.96 13.97
CA ALA A 360 -14.04 20.63 14.58
C ALA A 360 -15.43 20.19 15.02
N CYS A 361 -16.22 21.07 15.63
CA CYS A 361 -17.62 20.77 15.96
C CYS A 361 -18.45 20.49 14.70
N LEU A 362 -18.24 21.22 13.61
CA LEU A 362 -18.92 20.97 12.34
C LEU A 362 -18.57 19.58 11.79
N MET A 363 -17.29 19.21 11.81
CA MET A 363 -16.83 17.87 11.40
C MET A 363 -17.47 16.76 12.23
N LEU A 364 -17.48 16.90 13.56
CA LEU A 364 -18.06 15.90 14.45
C LEU A 364 -19.59 15.81 14.29
N ARG A 365 -20.27 16.92 14.02
CA ARG A 365 -21.72 16.90 13.71
C ARG A 365 -22.03 16.08 12.48
N GLY A 366 -21.16 16.13 11.45
CA GLY A 366 -21.27 15.29 10.26
C GLY A 366 -21.16 13.79 10.55
N LEU A 367 -20.35 13.43 11.54
CA LEU A 367 -20.11 12.03 11.95
C LEU A 367 -21.14 11.54 12.99
N LYS A 368 -21.79 12.47 13.72
CA LYS A 368 -22.65 12.19 14.86
C LYS A 368 -23.69 11.10 14.61
N SER A 369 -24.39 11.16 13.48
CA SER A 369 -25.48 10.22 13.17
C SER A 369 -24.99 8.79 13.02
N ARG A 370 -23.83 8.59 12.35
CA ARG A 370 -23.22 7.26 12.17
C ARG A 370 -22.74 6.65 13.49
N TYR A 371 -22.11 7.46 14.35
CA TYR A 371 -21.70 7.00 15.68
C TYR A 371 -22.89 6.69 16.58
N ALA A 372 -23.95 7.52 16.52
CA ALA A 372 -25.18 7.28 17.24
C ALA A 372 -25.86 5.96 16.81
N GLU A 373 -25.90 5.68 15.51
CA GLU A 373 -26.44 4.45 14.94
C GLU A 373 -25.57 3.23 15.30
N HIS A 374 -24.25 3.35 15.16
CA HIS A 374 -23.31 2.27 15.45
C HIS A 374 -23.39 1.79 16.91
N HIS A 375 -23.40 2.73 17.84
CA HIS A 375 -23.47 2.41 19.28
C HIS A 375 -24.89 2.26 19.82
N GLY A 376 -25.91 2.62 19.05
CA GLY A 376 -27.31 2.61 19.51
C GLY A 376 -27.59 3.62 20.65
N VAL A 377 -26.85 4.75 20.68
CA VAL A 377 -26.95 5.78 21.71
C VAL A 377 -27.25 7.13 21.08
N HIS A 378 -27.96 7.98 21.80
CA HIS A 378 -28.23 9.34 21.35
C HIS A 378 -27.09 10.28 21.74
N ILE A 379 -26.46 10.92 20.75
CA ILE A 379 -25.40 11.90 20.97
C ILE A 379 -25.99 13.30 20.87
N THR A 380 -25.84 14.12 21.90
CA THR A 380 -26.33 15.51 21.92
C THR A 380 -25.33 16.47 21.27
N ASP A 381 -25.78 17.67 20.85
CA ASP A 381 -24.85 18.70 20.35
C ASP A 381 -23.91 19.22 21.45
N GLU A 382 -24.40 19.21 22.70
CA GLU A 382 -23.55 19.56 23.86
C GLU A 382 -22.44 18.54 24.07
N ALA A 383 -22.72 17.24 23.86
CA ALA A 383 -21.68 16.19 23.92
C ALA A 383 -20.61 16.40 22.83
N VAL A 384 -21.01 16.79 21.62
CA VAL A 384 -20.08 17.13 20.54
C VAL A 384 -19.17 18.31 20.92
N LYS A 385 -19.75 19.40 21.43
CA LYS A 385 -19.01 20.57 21.91
C LYS A 385 -18.09 20.23 23.08
N ALA A 386 -18.59 19.43 24.03
CA ALA A 386 -17.80 18.96 25.15
C ALA A 386 -16.62 18.09 24.69
N ALA A 387 -16.83 17.16 23.72
CA ALA A 387 -15.77 16.33 23.17
C ALA A 387 -14.64 17.16 22.55
N VAL A 388 -14.96 18.20 21.78
CA VAL A 388 -13.96 19.11 21.19
C VAL A 388 -13.22 19.89 22.28
N THR A 389 -13.95 20.52 23.20
CA THR A 389 -13.35 21.38 24.24
C THR A 389 -12.50 20.59 25.22
N LEU A 390 -12.99 19.43 25.70
CA LEU A 390 -12.27 18.60 26.67
C LEU A 390 -11.07 17.90 26.02
N SER A 391 -11.19 17.39 24.80
CA SER A 391 -10.07 16.79 24.11
C SER A 391 -8.96 17.80 23.81
N ARG A 392 -9.30 19.04 23.41
CA ARG A 392 -8.32 20.11 23.23
C ARG A 392 -7.61 20.45 24.53
N ARG A 393 -8.32 20.50 25.64
CA ARG A 393 -7.77 20.89 26.94
C ARG A 393 -6.90 19.80 27.58
N TYR A 394 -7.31 18.54 27.49
CA TYR A 394 -6.70 17.44 28.24
C TYR A 394 -5.91 16.46 27.40
N LEU A 395 -6.14 16.36 26.09
CA LEU A 395 -5.41 15.47 25.19
C LEU A 395 -4.40 16.26 24.35
N THR A 396 -3.23 16.56 24.95
CA THR A 396 -2.23 17.47 24.37
C THR A 396 -1.35 16.85 23.30
N GLY A 397 -1.24 15.51 23.25
CA GLY A 397 -0.35 14.81 22.31
C GLY A 397 -0.98 14.45 20.95
N ARG A 398 -2.25 14.81 20.72
CA ARG A 398 -3.03 14.47 19.50
C ARG A 398 -3.72 15.71 18.96
N GLN A 399 -4.11 15.64 17.68
CA GLN A 399 -4.73 16.79 16.99
C GLN A 399 -6.24 16.58 16.79
N LEU A 400 -6.99 17.71 16.68
CA LEU A 400 -8.36 17.68 16.22
C LEU A 400 -8.38 17.38 14.68
N PRO A 401 -9.43 16.70 14.17
CA PRO A 401 -10.62 16.21 14.89
C PRO A 401 -10.44 14.85 15.57
N ASP A 402 -9.36 14.11 15.29
CA ASP A 402 -9.13 12.71 15.70
C ASP A 402 -9.32 12.49 17.22
N LYS A 403 -8.68 13.30 18.06
CA LYS A 403 -8.80 13.18 19.53
C LYS A 403 -10.23 13.41 20.06
N ALA A 404 -11.03 14.22 19.37
CA ALA A 404 -12.42 14.48 19.78
C ALA A 404 -13.35 13.36 19.29
N VAL A 405 -13.07 12.81 18.12
CA VAL A 405 -13.76 11.62 17.59
C VAL A 405 -13.54 10.43 18.51
N ASP A 406 -12.28 10.13 18.87
CA ASP A 406 -11.95 9.04 19.79
C ASP A 406 -12.62 9.20 21.18
N LEU A 407 -12.67 10.43 21.68
CA LEU A 407 -13.35 10.71 22.96
C LEU A 407 -14.85 10.44 22.86
N LEU A 408 -15.47 10.86 21.75
CA LEU A 408 -16.90 10.65 21.52
C LEU A 408 -17.22 9.17 21.34
N ASP A 409 -16.42 8.47 20.56
CA ASP A 409 -16.53 7.02 20.33
C ASP A 409 -16.41 6.23 21.64
N THR A 410 -15.35 6.49 22.40
CA THR A 410 -15.11 5.84 23.69
C THR A 410 -16.25 6.11 24.69
N ALA A 411 -16.76 7.35 24.74
CA ALA A 411 -17.87 7.69 25.62
C ALA A 411 -19.16 6.96 25.21
N SER A 412 -19.45 6.92 23.91
CA SER A 412 -20.60 6.21 23.35
C SER A 412 -20.54 4.71 23.61
N ALA A 413 -19.38 4.09 23.41
CA ALA A 413 -19.17 2.69 23.71
C ALA A 413 -19.36 2.38 25.21
N ARG A 414 -18.86 3.23 26.12
CA ARG A 414 -19.07 3.06 27.57
C ARG A 414 -20.54 3.15 27.96
N ILE A 415 -21.29 4.11 27.38
CA ILE A 415 -22.72 4.24 27.63
C ILE A 415 -23.45 2.98 27.15
N ARG A 416 -23.13 2.49 25.94
CA ARG A 416 -23.71 1.24 25.43
C ARG A 416 -23.44 0.07 26.36
N MET A 417 -22.18 -0.11 26.79
CA MET A 417 -21.83 -1.16 27.75
C MET A 417 -22.60 -1.03 29.09
N SER A 418 -22.80 0.20 29.56
CA SER A 418 -23.56 0.42 30.83
C SER A 418 -25.03 0.08 30.70
N LEU A 419 -25.60 0.14 29.49
CA LEU A 419 -26.97 -0.30 29.22
C LEU A 419 -27.10 -1.82 29.15
N ASP A 420 -26.07 -2.51 28.69
CA ASP A 420 -26.05 -3.97 28.48
C ASP A 420 -25.55 -4.74 29.73
N THR A 421 -24.90 -4.07 30.68
CA THR A 421 -24.29 -4.71 31.86
C THR A 421 -25.05 -4.41 33.14
N ILE A 422 -25.12 -5.40 34.02
CA ILE A 422 -25.70 -5.23 35.37
C ILE A 422 -24.89 -4.17 36.13
N PRO A 423 -25.49 -3.20 36.78
CA PRO A 423 -24.79 -2.18 37.56
C PRO A 423 -23.87 -2.77 38.61
N GLU A 424 -22.68 -2.16 38.79
CA GLU A 424 -21.67 -2.63 39.74
C GLU A 424 -22.22 -2.80 41.18
N PRO A 425 -23.10 -1.91 41.73
CA PRO A 425 -23.66 -2.12 43.05
C PRO A 425 -24.44 -3.42 43.19
N LEU A 426 -25.22 -3.83 42.17
CA LEU A 426 -25.96 -5.09 42.17
C LEU A 426 -25.02 -6.30 42.13
N THR A 427 -24.00 -6.23 41.29
CA THR A 427 -22.98 -7.27 41.17
C THR A 427 -22.23 -7.43 42.50
N ARG A 428 -21.91 -6.32 43.17
CA ARG A 428 -21.21 -6.32 44.47
C ARG A 428 -22.09 -6.95 45.57
N MET A 429 -23.36 -6.62 45.62
CA MET A 429 -24.31 -7.22 46.58
C MET A 429 -24.46 -8.73 46.35
N LYS A 430 -24.57 -9.19 45.11
CA LYS A 430 -24.62 -10.61 44.76
C LYS A 430 -23.35 -11.35 45.20
N ALA A 431 -22.17 -10.72 45.00
CA ALA A 431 -20.90 -11.28 45.46
C ALA A 431 -20.82 -11.35 46.99
N GLN A 432 -21.33 -10.34 47.71
CA GLN A 432 -21.41 -10.36 49.19
C GLN A 432 -22.31 -11.48 49.69
N LEU A 433 -23.50 -11.68 49.10
CA LEU A 433 -24.35 -12.83 49.45
C LEU A 433 -23.68 -14.15 49.21
N THR A 434 -22.94 -14.32 48.11
CA THR A 434 -22.20 -15.52 47.82
C THR A 434 -21.10 -15.79 48.88
N ALA A 435 -20.40 -14.72 49.29
CA ALA A 435 -19.37 -14.81 50.33
C ALA A 435 -19.96 -15.20 51.70
N LEU A 436 -21.08 -14.60 52.11
CA LEU A 436 -21.81 -14.94 53.34
C LEU A 436 -22.32 -16.39 53.32
N ALA A 437 -22.85 -16.84 52.18
CA ALA A 437 -23.30 -18.22 51.99
C ALA A 437 -22.14 -19.23 52.15
N MET A 438 -20.95 -18.92 51.60
CA MET A 438 -19.75 -19.76 51.79
C MET A 438 -19.29 -19.77 53.23
N GLU A 439 -19.26 -18.61 53.91
CA GLU A 439 -18.91 -18.51 55.34
C GLU A 439 -19.88 -19.33 56.18
N LYS A 440 -21.20 -19.20 55.94
CA LYS A 440 -22.24 -19.95 56.61
C LYS A 440 -22.08 -21.44 56.48
N GLN A 441 -21.78 -21.91 55.26
CA GLN A 441 -21.54 -23.34 55.00
C GLN A 441 -20.31 -23.86 55.77
N ALA A 442 -19.22 -23.13 55.74
CA ALA A 442 -17.99 -23.52 56.48
C ALA A 442 -18.23 -23.61 57.99
N LEU A 443 -18.96 -22.63 58.58
CA LEU A 443 -19.29 -22.65 59.99
C LEU A 443 -20.25 -23.80 60.37
N LEU A 444 -21.17 -24.18 59.48
CA LEU A 444 -22.05 -25.33 59.67
C LEU A 444 -21.26 -26.66 59.63
N GLU A 445 -20.29 -26.78 58.75
CA GLU A 445 -19.40 -27.94 58.70
C GLU A 445 -18.55 -28.07 59.98
N ASP A 446 -18.03 -26.95 60.51
CA ASP A 446 -17.31 -26.91 61.78
C ASP A 446 -18.18 -27.34 63.00
N ILE A 447 -19.46 -26.95 63.01
CA ILE A 447 -20.41 -27.37 64.06
C ILE A 447 -20.64 -28.90 64.03
N VAL A 448 -20.74 -29.47 62.78
CA VAL A 448 -20.93 -30.93 62.64
C VAL A 448 -19.72 -31.71 63.21
N VAL A 449 -18.52 -31.13 63.13
CA VAL A 449 -17.29 -31.73 63.68
C VAL A 449 -17.15 -31.52 65.21
N GLY A 450 -18.08 -30.75 65.89
CA GLY A 450 -18.14 -30.61 67.33
C GLY A 450 -17.75 -29.22 67.85
N ASN A 451 -17.52 -28.23 67.02
CA ASN A 451 -17.18 -26.88 67.44
C ASN A 451 -18.47 -25.98 67.51
N THR A 452 -19.03 -25.86 68.73
CA THR A 452 -20.32 -25.15 68.97
C THR A 452 -20.21 -23.63 69.19
N ALA A 453 -19.01 -23.07 69.09
CA ALA A 453 -18.75 -21.66 69.41
C ALA A 453 -19.27 -20.66 68.37
N HIS A 454 -19.85 -21.12 67.23
CA HIS A 454 -20.17 -20.28 66.07
C HIS A 454 -21.64 -19.86 65.99
N GLY A 455 -22.48 -20.13 67.03
CA GLY A 455 -23.92 -19.85 66.99
C GLY A 455 -24.27 -18.35 66.82
N GLU A 456 -23.55 -17.46 67.54
CA GLU A 456 -23.77 -16.00 67.41
C GLU A 456 -23.40 -15.47 66.03
N ARG A 457 -22.34 -15.99 65.39
CA ARG A 457 -21.95 -15.55 64.05
C ARG A 457 -22.93 -16.04 62.98
N LEU A 458 -23.49 -17.25 63.14
CA LEU A 458 -24.52 -17.76 62.23
C LEU A 458 -25.81 -16.94 62.27
N THR A 459 -26.24 -16.48 63.48
CA THR A 459 -27.39 -15.58 63.59
C THR A 459 -27.12 -14.22 62.94
N ALA A 460 -25.92 -13.65 63.16
CA ALA A 460 -25.50 -12.40 62.53
C ALA A 460 -25.45 -12.50 60.99
N ILE A 461 -24.88 -13.62 60.46
CA ILE A 461 -24.89 -13.87 59.00
C ILE A 461 -26.33 -13.94 58.49
N GLY A 462 -27.25 -14.59 59.20
CA GLY A 462 -28.65 -14.64 58.77
C GLY A 462 -29.32 -13.28 58.72
N GLU A 463 -29.03 -12.39 59.68
CA GLU A 463 -29.53 -11.01 59.68
C GLU A 463 -28.90 -10.18 58.53
N GLU A 464 -27.58 -10.32 58.30
CA GLU A 464 -26.87 -9.68 57.19
C GLU A 464 -27.38 -10.17 55.83
N GLU A 465 -27.63 -11.46 55.63
CA GLU A 465 -28.21 -12.04 54.40
C GLU A 465 -29.58 -11.43 54.13
N VAL A 466 -30.48 -11.38 55.10
CA VAL A 466 -31.83 -10.80 54.94
C VAL A 466 -31.77 -9.32 54.59
N ALA A 467 -30.89 -8.56 55.25
CA ALA A 467 -30.73 -7.13 54.96
C ALA A 467 -30.21 -6.88 53.54
N ILE A 468 -29.26 -7.66 53.08
CA ILE A 468 -28.69 -7.54 51.72
C ILE A 468 -29.73 -7.99 50.69
N ILE A 469 -30.48 -9.06 50.90
CA ILE A 469 -31.53 -9.52 49.98
C ILE A 469 -32.59 -8.45 49.81
N LEU A 470 -33.04 -7.84 50.90
CA LEU A 470 -34.06 -6.79 50.81
C LEU A 470 -33.56 -5.57 50.01
N GLN A 471 -32.34 -5.14 50.21
CA GLN A 471 -31.71 -4.07 49.43
C GLN A 471 -31.48 -4.47 47.97
N LEU A 472 -31.15 -5.73 47.69
CA LEU A 472 -30.96 -6.25 46.35
C LEU A 472 -32.27 -6.23 45.56
N ASP A 473 -33.36 -6.77 46.15
CA ASP A 473 -34.69 -6.81 45.52
C ASP A 473 -35.22 -5.39 45.20
N GLU A 474 -35.03 -4.44 46.11
CA GLU A 474 -35.41 -3.05 45.90
C GLU A 474 -34.62 -2.41 44.73
N ARG A 475 -33.31 -2.63 44.69
CA ARG A 475 -32.43 -2.11 43.62
C ARG A 475 -32.65 -2.80 42.29
N GLU A 476 -32.91 -4.11 42.27
CA GLU A 476 -33.24 -4.85 41.05
C GLU A 476 -34.58 -4.35 40.46
N ALA A 477 -35.57 -4.07 41.31
CA ALA A 477 -36.83 -3.51 40.85
C ALA A 477 -36.63 -2.11 40.25
N GLN A 478 -35.82 -1.25 40.88
CA GLN A 478 -35.48 0.07 40.37
C GLN A 478 -34.77 -0.03 39.03
N TYR A 479 -33.72 -0.88 38.93
CA TYR A 479 -32.97 -1.10 37.70
C TYR A 479 -33.85 -1.62 36.55
N GLY A 480 -34.77 -2.57 36.88
CA GLY A 480 -35.74 -3.08 35.88
C GLY A 480 -36.69 -2.03 35.35
N GLN A 481 -37.11 -1.05 36.19
CA GLN A 481 -37.89 0.08 35.74
C GLN A 481 -37.08 1.07 34.89
N GLU A 482 -35.85 1.39 35.29
CA GLU A 482 -34.96 2.28 34.53
C GLU A 482 -34.65 1.71 33.15
N LEU A 483 -34.40 0.37 33.08
CA LEU A 483 -34.14 -0.31 31.80
C LEU A 483 -35.33 -0.18 30.84
N LYS A 484 -36.54 -0.50 31.31
CA LYS A 484 -37.79 -0.36 30.52
C LYS A 484 -37.98 1.06 30.01
N LEU A 485 -37.84 2.04 30.88
CA LEU A 485 -37.96 3.45 30.49
C LEU A 485 -36.91 3.88 29.47
N THR A 486 -35.71 3.36 29.59
CA THR A 486 -34.62 3.62 28.63
C THR A 486 -34.92 3.00 27.27
N GLU A 487 -35.42 1.76 27.24
CA GLU A 487 -35.84 1.08 26.00
C GLU A 487 -36.98 1.83 25.31
N GLU A 488 -38.00 2.22 26.05
CA GLU A 488 -39.13 3.02 25.55
C GLU A 488 -38.67 4.37 24.99
N LEU A 489 -37.73 5.04 25.67
CA LEU A 489 -37.19 6.32 25.23
C LEU A 489 -36.39 6.18 23.95
N LEU A 490 -35.55 5.12 23.81
CA LEU A 490 -34.79 4.83 22.60
C LEU A 490 -35.72 4.50 21.42
N ALA A 491 -36.80 3.71 21.68
CA ALA A 491 -37.79 3.38 20.65
C ALA A 491 -38.53 4.64 20.17
N CYS A 492 -39.04 5.50 21.11
CA CYS A 492 -39.66 6.76 20.74
C CYS A 492 -38.75 7.69 19.95
N ARG A 493 -37.45 7.78 20.30
CA ARG A 493 -36.47 8.59 19.54
C ARG A 493 -36.24 8.05 18.13
N ALA A 494 -36.16 6.74 17.97
CA ALA A 494 -36.01 6.10 16.65
C ALA A 494 -37.24 6.38 15.76
N ASP A 495 -38.44 6.33 16.34
CA ASP A 495 -39.68 6.64 15.62
C ASP A 495 -39.79 8.13 15.23
N ILE A 496 -39.39 9.04 16.09
CA ILE A 496 -39.33 10.47 15.78
C ILE A 496 -38.34 10.75 14.65
N SER A 497 -37.15 10.10 14.67
CA SER A 497 -36.15 10.24 13.59
C SER A 497 -36.71 9.75 12.26
N ARG A 498 -37.38 8.59 12.24
CA ARG A 498 -38.00 8.05 11.02
C ARG A 498 -39.13 8.95 10.49
N GLN A 499 -39.96 9.53 11.39
CA GLN A 499 -41.00 10.44 10.98
C GLN A 499 -40.43 11.75 10.42
N ALA A 500 -39.36 12.27 11.00
CA ALA A 500 -38.67 13.46 10.49
C ALA A 500 -38.07 13.22 9.09
N GLU A 501 -37.42 12.08 8.86
CA GLU A 501 -36.93 11.69 7.55
C GLU A 501 -38.05 11.53 6.51
N MET A 502 -39.18 10.93 6.90
CA MET A 502 -40.34 10.81 6.02
C MET A 502 -40.96 12.15 5.67
N ALA A 503 -41.00 13.10 6.60
CA ALA A 503 -41.50 14.46 6.36
C ALA A 503 -40.58 15.23 5.40
N ASP A 504 -39.26 15.06 5.54
CA ASP A 504 -38.27 15.71 4.67
C ASP A 504 -38.32 15.14 3.25
N LEU A 505 -38.44 13.82 3.10
CA LEU A 505 -38.66 13.14 1.80
C LEU A 505 -39.98 13.57 1.14
N GLN A 506 -41.08 13.77 1.90
CA GLN A 506 -42.32 14.26 1.37
C GLN A 506 -42.20 15.70 0.89
N GLN A 507 -41.44 16.53 1.57
CA GLN A 507 -41.19 17.91 1.17
C GLN A 507 -40.34 17.98 -0.10
N GLN A 508 -39.27 17.18 -0.21
CA GLN A 508 -38.47 17.05 -1.43
C GLN A 508 -39.29 16.54 -2.62
N LEU A 509 -40.16 15.56 -2.43
CA LEU A 509 -41.08 15.08 -3.48
C LEU A 509 -42.05 16.18 -3.94
N SER A 510 -42.58 16.99 -3.01
CA SER A 510 -43.45 18.13 -3.34
C SER A 510 -42.71 19.20 -4.13
N ASP A 511 -41.44 19.44 -3.82
CA ASP A 511 -40.60 20.45 -4.54
C ASP A 511 -40.16 19.98 -5.93
N ILE A 512 -40.00 18.66 -6.15
CA ILE A 512 -39.76 18.06 -7.47
C ILE A 512 -41.04 18.07 -8.33
N GLN A 513 -42.21 18.05 -7.74
CA GLN A 513 -43.52 18.08 -8.46
C GLN A 513 -43.99 19.49 -8.83
N LYS A 514 -43.34 20.53 -8.34
CA LYS A 514 -43.56 21.94 -8.71
C LYS A 514 -42.62 22.35 -9.84
#